data_ed9b67887e923d897eae4f91edfa2904
#
_entry.id   ed9b67887e923d897eae4f91edfa2904
#
_cell.length_a   1.000
_cell.length_b   1.000
_cell.length_c   1.000
_cell.angle_alpha   90.00
_cell.angle_beta   90.00
_cell.angle_gamma   90.00
#
_symmetry.space_group_name_H-M   'P 1'
#
loop_
_entity.id
_entity.type
_entity.pdbx_description
1 polymer ?
#
loop_
_entity_poly.entity_id
_entity_poly.type
_entity_poly.pdbx_seq_one_letter_code
_entity_poly.pdbx_strand_id
1 'polypeptide(L)'
;MPVASESGDGAGAPDGNALPVNELFGSLQGEGKLAGVPSVFVRTAGCNLRCWYCDSYHTSWEPTGAWRSVEDVLAAVGDHDVDHVVLTGGEPLVHEASVTLLERLEAAGYHTTVETNGTIPCEAPVDLASVSPKLTNSSPTAERDPAGDGEWADRHDDRRIDVEAVSSLLEAHPFQLKFVVTGRADLEEVERLLERIRAATAVTVADTDVLLMPEGATRERLAETRTEVAELAAERGYRYTPRLHVDLWNDAPGR
;
A
#
# COMPACT_ATOMS: atom_id res chain seq x y z
N MET A 1 -3.84 -1.71 -17.06
CA MET A 1 -3.89 -0.38 -17.69
C MET A 1 -2.53 -0.07 -18.27
N PRO A 2 -2.39 0.56 -19.45
CA PRO A 2 -1.08 0.96 -19.91
C PRO A 2 -0.53 2.07 -19.00
N VAL A 3 0.71 1.90 -18.55
CA VAL A 3 1.48 2.93 -17.84
C VAL A 3 2.05 3.85 -18.89
N ALA A 4 1.84 5.16 -18.78
CA ALA A 4 2.49 6.12 -19.66
C ALA A 4 3.98 6.18 -19.28
N SER A 5 4.87 5.85 -20.24
CA SER A 5 6.31 5.99 -20.05
C SER A 5 6.70 7.46 -20.18
N GLU A 6 7.36 8.04 -19.19
CA GLU A 6 8.12 9.27 -19.41
C GLU A 6 9.33 8.95 -20.29
N SER A 7 9.34 9.58 -21.47
CA SER A 7 10.43 9.71 -22.45
C SER A 7 11.12 8.45 -22.99
N GLY A 8 10.93 8.21 -24.26
CA GLY A 8 11.81 7.47 -25.14
C GLY A 8 11.32 6.08 -25.53
N ASP A 9 10.89 6.02 -26.78
CA ASP A 9 10.62 4.83 -27.58
C ASP A 9 9.53 3.87 -27.08
N GLY A 10 8.40 3.88 -27.78
CA GLY A 10 7.22 3.05 -27.63
C GLY A 10 7.44 1.54 -27.55
N ALA A 11 8.12 1.08 -26.52
CA ALA A 11 8.18 -0.31 -26.13
C ALA A 11 6.95 -0.61 -25.26
N GLY A 12 6.04 -1.43 -25.78
CA GLY A 12 5.02 -2.09 -24.97
C GLY A 12 5.65 -2.80 -23.77
N ALA A 13 4.83 -3.23 -22.79
CA ALA A 13 5.31 -3.99 -21.64
C ALA A 13 6.32 -5.04 -22.08
N PRO A 14 7.58 -5.01 -21.57
CA PRO A 14 8.55 -6.05 -21.88
C PRO A 14 8.06 -7.40 -21.35
N ASP A 15 8.55 -8.48 -21.91
CA ASP A 15 8.25 -9.86 -21.54
C ASP A 15 8.21 -10.02 -20.00
N GLY A 16 7.09 -10.51 -19.47
CA GLY A 16 6.71 -10.90 -18.09
C GLY A 16 7.65 -10.73 -16.86
N ASN A 17 8.86 -10.23 -17.01
CA ASN A 17 9.89 -10.08 -15.97
C ASN A 17 10.34 -8.62 -15.78
N ALA A 18 9.45 -7.67 -16.01
CA ALA A 18 9.70 -6.24 -15.80
C ALA A 18 8.58 -5.56 -15.02
N LEU A 19 8.94 -4.55 -14.25
CA LEU A 19 8.04 -3.73 -13.43
C LEU A 19 8.05 -2.28 -13.91
N PRO A 20 6.88 -1.62 -13.95
CA PRO A 20 6.83 -0.18 -14.16
C PRO A 20 7.21 0.52 -12.85
N VAL A 21 8.47 0.84 -12.65
CA VAL A 21 8.98 1.50 -11.45
C VAL A 21 8.75 3.00 -11.55
N ASN A 22 7.94 3.55 -10.64
CA ASN A 22 7.74 4.98 -10.49
C ASN A 22 8.92 5.62 -9.74
N GLU A 23 9.28 5.05 -8.58
CA GLU A 23 10.39 5.50 -7.76
C GLU A 23 11.13 4.31 -7.13
N LEU A 24 12.44 4.46 -6.93
CA LEU A 24 13.25 3.60 -6.08
C LEU A 24 14.14 4.49 -5.22
N PHE A 25 14.00 4.42 -3.89
CA PHE A 25 14.70 5.32 -2.97
C PHE A 25 14.89 4.71 -1.58
N GLY A 26 15.93 5.15 -0.86
CA GLY A 26 16.14 4.82 0.54
C GLY A 26 15.46 5.84 1.46
N SER A 27 14.74 5.37 2.48
CA SER A 27 14.08 6.19 3.49
C SER A 27 13.83 5.41 4.78
N LEU A 28 13.02 5.94 5.68
CA LEU A 28 12.47 5.20 6.82
C LEU A 28 11.08 4.67 6.47
N GLN A 29 10.77 3.43 6.92
CA GLN A 29 9.38 3.00 6.88
C GLN A 29 8.51 3.94 7.72
N GLY A 30 7.53 4.56 7.08
CA GLY A 30 6.72 5.62 7.69
C GLY A 30 5.54 5.12 8.48
N GLU A 31 5.13 3.85 8.30
CA GLU A 31 3.84 3.33 8.73
C GLU A 31 3.96 1.89 9.26
N GLY A 32 2.96 1.48 10.03
CA GLY A 32 2.81 0.09 10.46
C GLY A 32 3.75 -0.35 11.56
N LYS A 33 3.88 -1.68 11.71
CA LYS A 33 4.68 -2.33 12.76
C LYS A 33 6.18 -2.02 12.65
N LEU A 34 6.64 -1.65 11.45
CA LEU A 34 8.05 -1.38 11.15
C LEU A 34 8.36 0.12 11.00
N ALA A 35 7.47 1.02 11.46
CA ALA A 35 7.70 2.45 11.41
C ALA A 35 9.05 2.83 12.05
N GLY A 36 9.87 3.61 11.33
CA GLY A 36 11.22 4.01 11.73
C GLY A 36 12.35 3.09 11.24
N VAL A 37 12.06 1.94 10.64
CA VAL A 37 13.09 1.04 10.08
C VAL A 37 13.67 1.64 8.79
N PRO A 38 15.01 1.77 8.66
CA PRO A 38 15.65 2.13 7.39
C PRO A 38 15.31 1.12 6.30
N SER A 39 14.83 1.60 5.16
CA SER A 39 14.26 0.76 4.11
C SER A 39 14.56 1.30 2.72
N VAL A 40 14.65 0.43 1.73
CA VAL A 40 14.54 0.77 0.32
C VAL A 40 13.11 0.55 -0.13
N PHE A 41 12.54 1.56 -0.76
CA PHE A 41 11.20 1.51 -1.34
C PHE A 41 11.30 1.27 -2.85
N VAL A 42 10.64 0.23 -3.32
CA VAL A 42 10.37 -0.02 -4.74
C VAL A 42 8.90 0.31 -4.98
N ARG A 43 8.65 1.49 -5.54
CA ARG A 43 7.31 2.01 -5.82
C ARG A 43 6.93 1.74 -7.26
N THR A 44 5.94 0.87 -7.49
CA THR A 44 5.43 0.56 -8.82
C THR A 44 4.32 1.52 -9.25
N ALA A 45 4.18 1.73 -10.55
CA ALA A 45 3.06 2.44 -11.15
C ALA A 45 1.95 1.48 -11.56
N GLY A 46 0.70 1.92 -11.45
CA GLY A 46 -0.49 1.13 -11.74
C GLY A 46 -1.23 0.70 -10.47
N CYS A 47 -2.54 0.88 -10.47
CA CYS A 47 -3.43 0.47 -9.38
C CYS A 47 -4.77 0.04 -9.96
N ASN A 48 -5.39 -0.95 -9.35
CA ASN A 48 -6.75 -1.38 -9.70
C ASN A 48 -7.85 -0.57 -9.01
N LEU A 49 -7.47 0.32 -8.08
CA LEU A 49 -8.35 1.24 -7.36
C LEU A 49 -8.03 2.71 -7.67
N ARG A 50 -8.94 3.61 -7.27
CA ARG A 50 -8.79 5.06 -7.37
C ARG A 50 -9.31 5.71 -6.08
N CYS A 51 -8.45 5.70 -5.03
CA CYS A 51 -8.78 6.42 -3.79
C CYS A 51 -8.66 7.92 -4.02
N TRP A 52 -9.65 8.71 -3.59
CA TRP A 52 -9.60 10.17 -3.77
C TRP A 52 -8.45 10.82 -2.97
N TYR A 53 -8.11 10.24 -1.82
CA TYR A 53 -7.04 10.72 -0.93
C TYR A 53 -5.69 10.03 -1.21
N CYS A 54 -5.48 9.46 -2.40
CA CYS A 54 -4.23 8.77 -2.71
C CYS A 54 -3.05 9.74 -2.65
N ASP A 55 -2.11 9.48 -1.73
CA ASP A 55 -0.88 10.24 -1.56
C ASP A 55 0.15 9.97 -2.66
N SER A 56 -0.04 8.88 -3.40
CA SER A 56 0.79 8.48 -4.53
C SER A 56 0.03 8.62 -5.84
N TYR A 57 -0.46 9.83 -6.14
CA TYR A 57 -1.29 10.13 -7.31
C TYR A 57 -0.68 9.61 -8.62
N HIS A 58 0.64 9.80 -8.79
CA HIS A 58 1.39 9.37 -9.97
C HIS A 58 1.59 7.85 -10.09
N THR A 59 1.08 7.07 -9.16
CA THR A 59 1.06 5.60 -9.24
C THR A 59 -0.33 5.06 -9.53
N SER A 60 -1.38 5.83 -9.29
CA SER A 60 -2.77 5.38 -9.38
C SER A 60 -3.59 6.14 -10.43
N TRP A 61 -3.77 7.45 -10.26
CA TRP A 61 -4.61 8.30 -11.13
C TRP A 61 -3.95 8.57 -12.47
N GLU A 62 -2.70 9.04 -12.46
CA GLU A 62 -1.86 9.29 -13.62
C GLU A 62 -0.58 8.45 -13.53
N PRO A 63 -0.68 7.12 -13.72
CA PRO A 63 0.46 6.25 -13.49
C PRO A 63 1.61 6.55 -14.44
N THR A 64 2.73 6.97 -13.87
CA THR A 64 4.01 7.23 -14.56
C THR A 64 5.08 6.30 -13.99
N GLY A 65 6.02 5.88 -14.83
CA GLY A 65 7.12 5.02 -14.41
C GLY A 65 7.93 4.50 -15.60
N ALA A 66 9.14 4.08 -15.31
CA ALA A 66 10.00 3.41 -16.29
C ALA A 66 9.92 1.89 -16.11
N TRP A 67 9.79 1.16 -17.21
CA TRP A 67 9.92 -0.29 -17.19
C TRP A 67 11.35 -0.68 -16.85
N ARG A 68 11.53 -1.49 -15.80
CA ARG A 68 12.80 -2.04 -15.36
C ARG A 68 12.70 -3.55 -15.23
N SER A 69 13.73 -4.27 -15.65
CA SER A 69 13.81 -5.70 -15.36
C SER A 69 13.91 -5.96 -13.85
N VAL A 70 13.48 -7.13 -13.39
CA VAL A 70 13.63 -7.54 -11.99
C VAL A 70 15.10 -7.49 -11.58
N GLU A 71 16.02 -7.86 -12.45
CA GLU A 71 17.47 -7.82 -12.22
C GLU A 71 17.98 -6.38 -12.03
N ASP A 72 17.51 -5.42 -12.85
CA ASP A 72 17.89 -4.00 -12.69
C ASP A 72 17.33 -3.40 -11.39
N VAL A 73 16.12 -3.82 -10.99
CA VAL A 73 15.54 -3.39 -9.70
C VAL A 73 16.34 -3.98 -8.54
N LEU A 74 16.68 -5.27 -8.58
CA LEU A 74 17.48 -5.93 -7.56
C LEU A 74 18.87 -5.31 -7.43
N ALA A 75 19.53 -5.02 -8.55
CA ALA A 75 20.82 -4.34 -8.55
C ALA A 75 20.73 -2.95 -7.92
N ALA A 76 19.71 -2.16 -8.27
CA ALA A 76 19.50 -0.83 -7.70
C ALA A 76 19.16 -0.86 -6.19
N VAL A 77 18.44 -1.88 -5.72
CA VAL A 77 18.23 -2.13 -4.28
C VAL A 77 19.56 -2.38 -3.58
N GLY A 78 20.46 -3.17 -4.20
CA GLY A 78 21.79 -3.50 -3.68
C GLY A 78 22.74 -2.30 -3.56
N ASP A 79 22.46 -1.17 -4.21
CA ASP A 79 23.22 0.08 -4.04
C ASP A 79 22.94 0.78 -2.70
N HIS A 80 21.94 0.32 -1.95
CA HIS A 80 21.59 0.84 -0.63
C HIS A 80 22.10 -0.09 0.48
N ASP A 81 22.69 0.47 1.52
CA ASP A 81 23.22 -0.26 2.68
C ASP A 81 22.11 -0.46 3.74
N VAL A 82 21.07 -1.21 3.40
CA VAL A 82 19.95 -1.55 4.29
C VAL A 82 19.44 -2.97 3.97
N ASP A 83 18.90 -3.65 4.99
CA ASP A 83 18.44 -5.03 4.89
C ASP A 83 16.92 -5.15 4.66
N HIS A 84 16.17 -4.05 4.65
CA HIS A 84 14.71 -4.04 4.52
C HIS A 84 14.27 -3.40 3.20
N VAL A 85 13.45 -4.12 2.45
CA VAL A 85 12.86 -3.66 1.18
C VAL A 85 11.34 -3.62 1.29
N VAL A 86 10.76 -2.50 0.91
CA VAL A 86 9.32 -2.30 0.84
C VAL A 86 8.87 -2.24 -0.61
N LEU A 87 8.17 -3.26 -1.06
CA LEU A 87 7.48 -3.25 -2.35
C LEU A 87 6.12 -2.58 -2.18
N THR A 88 5.94 -1.46 -2.82
CA THR A 88 4.76 -0.59 -2.72
C THR A 88 4.40 0.02 -4.07
N GLY A 89 3.56 1.04 -4.10
CA GLY A 89 3.23 1.77 -5.33
C GLY A 89 1.77 2.17 -5.37
N GLY A 90 1.13 1.96 -6.53
CA GLY A 90 -0.31 1.92 -6.62
C GLY A 90 -0.85 0.66 -5.96
N GLU A 91 -0.92 -0.43 -6.73
CA GLU A 91 -1.06 -1.80 -6.19
C GLU A 91 0.03 -2.66 -6.82
N PRO A 92 1.08 -3.02 -6.07
CA PRO A 92 2.22 -3.73 -6.67
C PRO A 92 1.85 -5.13 -7.17
N LEU A 93 0.85 -5.78 -6.58
CA LEU A 93 0.46 -7.14 -6.94
C LEU A 93 -0.36 -7.24 -8.23
N VAL A 94 -0.71 -6.13 -8.91
CA VAL A 94 -1.26 -6.16 -10.26
C VAL A 94 -0.23 -6.59 -11.31
N HIS A 95 1.06 -6.61 -10.94
CA HIS A 95 2.18 -6.99 -11.81
C HIS A 95 2.71 -8.37 -11.44
N GLU A 96 2.65 -9.32 -12.35
CA GLU A 96 3.20 -10.68 -12.13
C GLU A 96 4.69 -10.67 -11.76
N ALA A 97 5.46 -9.74 -12.32
CA ALA A 97 6.88 -9.58 -12.00
C ALA A 97 7.15 -9.16 -10.54
N SER A 98 6.14 -8.68 -9.79
CA SER A 98 6.25 -8.44 -8.35
C SER A 98 6.53 -9.72 -7.57
N VAL A 99 5.91 -10.83 -7.95
CA VAL A 99 6.14 -12.16 -7.35
C VAL A 99 7.60 -12.56 -7.56
N THR A 100 8.09 -12.47 -8.80
CA THR A 100 9.50 -12.78 -9.13
C THR A 100 10.47 -11.88 -8.36
N LEU A 101 10.17 -10.57 -8.23
CA LEU A 101 11.02 -9.65 -7.46
C LEU A 101 11.08 -10.05 -5.98
N LEU A 102 9.94 -10.37 -5.36
CA LEU A 102 9.88 -10.80 -3.95
C LEU A 102 10.69 -12.09 -3.73
N GLU A 103 10.57 -13.09 -4.60
CA GLU A 103 11.37 -14.33 -4.55
C GLU A 103 12.88 -14.04 -4.65
N ARG A 104 13.27 -13.10 -5.50
CA ARG A 104 14.69 -12.73 -5.69
C ARG A 104 15.23 -11.94 -4.50
N LEU A 105 14.42 -11.07 -3.90
CA LEU A 105 14.79 -10.32 -2.69
C LEU A 105 14.96 -11.25 -1.49
N GLU A 106 14.05 -12.21 -1.29
CA GLU A 106 14.16 -13.22 -0.25
C GLU A 106 15.43 -14.08 -0.44
N ALA A 107 15.68 -14.57 -1.67
CA ALA A 107 16.88 -15.34 -1.98
C ALA A 107 18.18 -14.54 -1.81
N ALA A 108 18.13 -13.21 -1.89
CA ALA A 108 19.26 -12.31 -1.61
C ALA A 108 19.40 -11.98 -0.11
N GLY A 109 18.47 -12.41 0.74
CA GLY A 109 18.50 -12.26 2.20
C GLY A 109 17.91 -10.95 2.72
N TYR A 110 17.14 -10.21 1.91
CA TYR A 110 16.44 -9.03 2.38
C TYR A 110 15.20 -9.41 3.20
N HIS A 111 14.92 -8.62 4.23
CA HIS A 111 13.60 -8.61 4.87
C HIS A 111 12.62 -7.85 3.98
N THR A 112 11.53 -8.48 3.57
CA THR A 112 10.59 -7.92 2.61
C THR A 112 9.26 -7.53 3.24
N THR A 113 8.77 -6.34 2.91
CA THR A 113 7.39 -5.93 3.18
C THR A 113 6.68 -5.68 1.85
N VAL A 114 5.47 -6.20 1.68
CA VAL A 114 4.56 -5.79 0.60
C VAL A 114 3.45 -4.92 1.18
N GLU A 115 3.29 -3.71 0.61
CA GLU A 115 2.15 -2.83 0.90
C GLU A 115 1.10 -3.01 -0.18
N THR A 116 -0.05 -3.57 0.18
CA THR A 116 -1.12 -3.93 -0.76
C THR A 116 -2.49 -3.46 -0.26
N ASN A 117 -3.39 -3.17 -1.19
CA ASN A 117 -4.79 -2.91 -0.86
C ASN A 117 -5.59 -4.18 -0.50
N GLY A 118 -4.98 -5.36 -0.65
CA GLY A 118 -5.56 -6.64 -0.25
C GLY A 118 -6.58 -7.22 -1.24
N THR A 119 -6.61 -6.75 -2.48
CA THR A 119 -7.54 -7.25 -3.50
C THR A 119 -6.92 -8.31 -4.44
N ILE A 120 -5.64 -8.64 -4.24
CA ILE A 120 -4.89 -9.59 -5.05
C ILE A 120 -4.06 -10.46 -4.10
N PRO A 121 -4.17 -11.80 -4.19
CA PRO A 121 -3.34 -12.69 -3.38
C PRO A 121 -1.87 -12.65 -3.82
N CYS A 122 -0.97 -13.07 -2.93
CA CYS A 122 0.46 -13.19 -3.21
C CYS A 122 0.95 -14.53 -2.69
N GLU A 123 1.60 -15.31 -3.56
CA GLU A 123 2.19 -16.61 -3.21
C GLU A 123 3.71 -16.52 -2.98
N ALA A 124 4.35 -15.39 -3.35
CA ALA A 124 5.77 -15.18 -3.11
C ALA A 124 6.07 -15.07 -1.60
N PRO A 125 7.27 -15.46 -1.13
CA PRO A 125 7.65 -15.26 0.26
C PRO A 125 7.69 -13.77 0.62
N VAL A 126 7.04 -13.41 1.73
CA VAL A 126 6.98 -12.04 2.28
C VAL A 126 7.12 -12.10 3.79
N ASP A 127 8.02 -11.32 4.37
CA ASP A 127 8.21 -11.28 5.81
C ASP A 127 7.14 -10.46 6.54
N LEU A 128 6.54 -9.48 5.84
CA LEU A 128 5.39 -8.73 6.35
C LEU A 128 4.43 -8.31 5.22
N ALA A 129 3.24 -8.88 5.19
CA ALA A 129 2.13 -8.37 4.39
C ALA A 129 1.43 -7.22 5.12
N SER A 130 1.63 -5.98 4.64
CA SER A 130 0.94 -4.79 5.12
C SER A 130 -0.33 -4.58 4.31
N VAL A 131 -1.40 -5.25 4.74
CA VAL A 131 -2.68 -5.28 4.01
C VAL A 131 -3.54 -4.09 4.44
N SER A 132 -3.94 -3.26 3.47
CA SER A 132 -4.71 -2.04 3.71
C SER A 132 -6.02 -2.01 2.92
N PRO A 133 -7.06 -2.77 3.34
CA PRO A 133 -8.36 -2.75 2.69
C PRO A 133 -8.95 -1.34 2.69
N LYS A 134 -9.56 -0.94 1.58
CA LYS A 134 -10.06 0.43 1.41
C LYS A 134 -11.51 0.55 1.86
N LEU A 135 -11.78 1.43 2.81
CA LEU A 135 -13.12 1.72 3.33
C LEU A 135 -13.90 2.60 2.33
N THR A 136 -15.20 2.76 2.55
CA THR A 136 -16.08 3.64 1.76
C THR A 136 -15.60 5.09 1.77
N ASN A 137 -14.89 5.51 2.83
CA ASN A 137 -14.29 6.83 2.90
C ASN A 137 -13.25 7.10 1.79
N SER A 138 -12.77 6.05 1.09
CA SER A 138 -11.80 6.15 -0.01
C SER A 138 -12.43 6.41 -1.38
N SER A 139 -13.77 6.28 -1.51
CA SER A 139 -14.48 6.32 -2.78
C SER A 139 -14.38 7.70 -3.44
N PRO A 140 -14.00 7.78 -4.74
CA PRO A 140 -13.88 9.02 -5.49
C PRO A 140 -15.25 9.47 -5.98
N THR A 141 -16.10 9.98 -5.08
CA THR A 141 -17.38 10.57 -5.45
C THR A 141 -17.18 11.84 -6.30
N ALA A 142 -18.22 12.31 -6.99
CA ALA A 142 -18.12 13.51 -7.82
C ALA A 142 -17.61 14.76 -7.06
N GLU A 143 -17.83 14.83 -5.72
CA GLU A 143 -17.34 15.92 -4.88
C GLU A 143 -15.88 15.74 -4.45
N ARG A 144 -15.33 14.52 -4.55
CA ARG A 144 -13.99 14.15 -4.01
C ARG A 144 -13.05 13.62 -5.08
N ASP A 145 -13.55 13.39 -6.30
CA ASP A 145 -12.73 12.88 -7.40
C ASP A 145 -11.70 13.94 -7.84
N PRO A 146 -10.40 13.64 -7.86
CA PRO A 146 -9.39 14.54 -8.39
C PRO A 146 -9.59 14.92 -9.87
N ALA A 147 -10.21 14.02 -10.67
CA ALA A 147 -10.61 14.29 -12.05
C ALA A 147 -11.94 15.05 -12.14
N GLY A 148 -12.75 15.06 -11.08
CA GLY A 148 -13.95 15.89 -10.93
C GLY A 148 -15.24 15.36 -11.54
N ASP A 149 -15.28 14.11 -12.02
CA ASP A 149 -16.45 13.53 -12.70
C ASP A 149 -17.10 12.32 -11.98
N GLY A 150 -16.39 11.69 -11.03
CA GLY A 150 -16.88 10.54 -10.28
C GLY A 150 -17.00 9.25 -11.09
N GLU A 151 -16.46 9.18 -12.30
CA GLU A 151 -16.55 7.99 -13.18
C GLU A 151 -16.01 6.72 -12.53
N TRP A 152 -15.08 6.84 -11.58
CA TRP A 152 -14.45 5.73 -10.92
C TRP A 152 -15.19 5.22 -9.69
N ALA A 153 -16.18 5.93 -9.17
CA ALA A 153 -16.82 5.63 -7.89
C ALA A 153 -17.37 4.18 -7.84
N ASP A 154 -18.26 3.83 -8.76
CA ASP A 154 -18.89 2.50 -8.80
C ASP A 154 -17.84 1.38 -8.97
N ARG A 155 -16.90 1.56 -9.91
CA ARG A 155 -15.83 0.58 -10.15
C ARG A 155 -14.89 0.42 -8.94
N HIS A 156 -14.60 1.50 -8.25
CA HIS A 156 -13.81 1.49 -7.03
C HIS A 156 -14.53 0.74 -5.92
N ASP A 157 -15.79 1.05 -5.68
CA ASP A 157 -16.61 0.44 -4.64
C ASP A 157 -16.81 -1.06 -4.86
N ASP A 158 -17.03 -1.49 -6.09
CA ASP A 158 -17.17 -2.91 -6.45
C ASP A 158 -15.88 -3.72 -6.20
N ARG A 159 -14.71 -3.08 -6.22
CA ARG A 159 -13.39 -3.76 -6.19
C ARG A 159 -12.60 -3.55 -4.92
N ARG A 160 -12.93 -2.56 -4.09
CA ARG A 160 -12.09 -2.14 -2.96
C ARG A 160 -11.94 -3.19 -1.85
N ILE A 161 -12.84 -4.17 -1.78
CA ILE A 161 -12.82 -5.23 -0.78
C ILE A 161 -12.95 -6.60 -1.45
N ASP A 162 -11.91 -7.41 -1.30
CA ASP A 162 -11.90 -8.83 -1.61
C ASP A 162 -11.48 -9.61 -0.36
N VAL A 163 -12.46 -10.16 0.35
CA VAL A 163 -12.21 -10.87 1.62
C VAL A 163 -11.45 -12.18 1.39
N GLU A 164 -11.62 -12.83 0.25
CA GLU A 164 -10.90 -14.07 -0.08
C GLU A 164 -9.41 -13.78 -0.33
N ALA A 165 -9.10 -12.71 -1.08
CA ALA A 165 -7.73 -12.29 -1.31
C ALA A 165 -7.05 -11.82 0.00
N VAL A 166 -7.75 -11.05 0.84
CA VAL A 166 -7.25 -10.68 2.17
C VAL A 166 -6.96 -11.94 2.99
N SER A 167 -7.91 -12.87 3.09
CA SER A 167 -7.74 -14.11 3.85
C SER A 167 -6.52 -14.91 3.39
N SER A 168 -6.35 -15.06 2.08
CA SER A 168 -5.20 -15.73 1.48
C SER A 168 -3.87 -15.08 1.87
N LEU A 169 -3.79 -13.74 1.85
CA LEU A 169 -2.59 -13.01 2.28
C LEU A 169 -2.27 -13.23 3.77
N LEU A 170 -3.30 -13.21 4.62
CA LEU A 170 -3.13 -13.41 6.06
C LEU A 170 -2.70 -14.84 6.40
N GLU A 171 -3.17 -15.82 5.66
CA GLU A 171 -2.84 -17.24 5.86
C GLU A 171 -1.43 -17.60 5.36
N ALA A 172 -0.97 -16.89 4.32
CA ALA A 172 0.31 -17.16 3.70
C ALA A 172 1.49 -16.47 4.41
N HIS A 173 1.25 -15.32 5.08
CA HIS A 173 2.34 -14.45 5.55
C HIS A 173 2.14 -13.93 6.97
N PRO A 174 3.23 -13.57 7.69
CA PRO A 174 3.13 -12.61 8.79
C PRO A 174 2.48 -11.31 8.28
N PHE A 175 1.55 -10.74 9.05
CA PHE A 175 0.73 -9.65 8.53
C PHE A 175 0.46 -8.52 9.53
N GLN A 176 -0.05 -7.43 8.99
CA GLN A 176 -0.80 -6.39 9.68
C GLN A 176 -2.00 -5.95 8.81
N LEU A 177 -3.12 -5.62 9.45
CA LEU A 177 -4.28 -5.00 8.81
C LEU A 177 -4.30 -3.51 9.14
N LYS A 178 -4.11 -2.65 8.13
CA LYS A 178 -3.99 -1.21 8.28
C LYS A 178 -5.19 -0.51 7.62
N PHE A 179 -5.99 0.20 8.42
CA PHE A 179 -7.15 0.95 7.94
C PHE A 179 -6.87 2.45 7.97
N VAL A 180 -7.02 3.11 6.83
CA VAL A 180 -6.98 4.58 6.73
C VAL A 180 -8.35 5.11 7.17
N VAL A 181 -8.36 5.89 8.25
CA VAL A 181 -9.60 6.40 8.85
C VAL A 181 -9.57 7.92 8.95
N THR A 182 -10.72 8.54 8.74
CA THR A 182 -10.92 9.99 8.82
C THR A 182 -11.48 10.43 10.17
N GLY A 183 -12.02 9.49 10.95
CA GLY A 183 -12.60 9.71 12.27
C GLY A 183 -13.53 8.56 12.70
N ARG A 184 -14.31 8.81 13.75
CA ARG A 184 -15.20 7.82 14.39
C ARG A 184 -16.23 7.18 13.44
N ALA A 185 -16.68 7.91 12.44
CA ALA A 185 -17.69 7.41 11.50
C ALA A 185 -17.23 6.16 10.71
N ASP A 186 -15.93 5.99 10.53
CA ASP A 186 -15.37 4.86 9.78
C ASP A 186 -15.31 3.56 10.59
N LEU A 187 -15.37 3.64 11.93
CA LEU A 187 -15.17 2.47 12.81
C LEU A 187 -16.19 1.36 12.59
N GLU A 188 -17.45 1.70 12.36
CA GLU A 188 -18.48 0.69 12.14
C GLU A 188 -18.18 -0.16 10.89
N GLU A 189 -17.63 0.45 9.83
CA GLU A 189 -17.21 -0.29 8.64
C GLU A 189 -15.96 -1.13 8.92
N VAL A 190 -14.98 -0.59 9.67
CA VAL A 190 -13.79 -1.35 10.10
C VAL A 190 -14.20 -2.60 10.86
N GLU A 191 -15.07 -2.48 11.86
CA GLU A 191 -15.52 -3.58 12.71
C GLU A 191 -16.27 -4.65 11.88
N ARG A 192 -17.21 -4.24 11.03
CA ARG A 192 -17.93 -5.17 10.14
C ARG A 192 -16.99 -5.89 9.17
N LEU A 193 -15.99 -5.18 8.64
CA LEU A 193 -15.01 -5.80 7.73
C LEU A 193 -14.11 -6.78 8.48
N LEU A 194 -13.67 -6.44 9.69
CA LEU A 194 -12.89 -7.34 10.55
C LEU A 194 -13.66 -8.61 10.90
N GLU A 195 -14.96 -8.51 11.22
CA GLU A 195 -15.81 -9.68 11.45
C GLU A 195 -15.84 -10.60 10.22
N ARG A 196 -15.99 -10.03 9.02
CA ARG A 196 -15.97 -10.80 7.76
C ARG A 196 -14.63 -11.47 7.51
N ILE A 197 -13.52 -10.76 7.71
CA ILE A 197 -12.15 -11.30 7.55
C ILE A 197 -11.91 -12.41 8.57
N ARG A 198 -12.22 -12.19 9.85
CA ARG A 198 -12.08 -13.19 10.92
C ARG A 198 -12.91 -14.45 10.70
N ALA A 199 -14.06 -14.31 10.04
CA ALA A 199 -14.91 -15.45 9.70
C ALA A 199 -14.41 -16.23 8.48
N ALA A 200 -13.65 -15.59 7.58
CA ALA A 200 -13.18 -16.19 6.34
C ALA A 200 -11.78 -16.83 6.46
N THR A 201 -10.91 -16.31 7.34
CA THR A 201 -9.54 -16.80 7.47
C THR A 201 -9.39 -17.89 8.54
N ALA A 202 -8.47 -18.82 8.32
CA ALA A 202 -8.10 -19.87 9.29
C ALA A 202 -7.14 -19.38 10.37
N VAL A 203 -6.46 -18.23 10.17
CA VAL A 203 -5.54 -17.67 11.16
C VAL A 203 -6.24 -16.73 12.14
N THR A 204 -5.66 -16.61 13.34
CA THR A 204 -6.18 -15.67 14.34
C THR A 204 -5.77 -14.25 13.99
N VAL A 205 -6.74 -13.36 13.81
CA VAL A 205 -6.54 -11.93 13.66
C VAL A 205 -6.81 -11.26 15.01
N ALA A 206 -5.74 -10.98 15.77
CA ALA A 206 -5.85 -10.29 17.05
C ALA A 206 -6.12 -8.79 16.87
N ASP A 207 -6.69 -8.13 17.89
CA ASP A 207 -6.89 -6.68 17.86
C ASP A 207 -5.56 -5.92 17.69
N THR A 208 -4.45 -6.49 18.19
CA THR A 208 -3.11 -5.93 18.03
C THR A 208 -2.51 -6.11 16.63
N ASP A 209 -3.16 -6.86 15.73
CA ASP A 209 -2.78 -6.93 14.31
C ASP A 209 -3.49 -5.87 13.47
N VAL A 210 -4.49 -5.21 14.07
CA VAL A 210 -5.27 -4.13 13.45
C VAL A 210 -4.64 -2.79 13.78
N LEU A 211 -4.40 -1.99 12.75
CA LEU A 211 -3.81 -0.66 12.87
C LEU A 211 -4.77 0.39 12.30
N LEU A 212 -5.06 1.43 13.06
CA LEU A 212 -5.74 2.61 12.56
C LEU A 212 -4.71 3.67 12.19
N MET A 213 -4.79 4.17 10.98
CA MET A 213 -3.92 5.19 10.41
C MET A 213 -4.75 6.44 10.07
N PRO A 214 -4.36 7.64 10.55
CA PRO A 214 -5.06 8.87 10.19
C PRO A 214 -4.91 9.17 8.69
N GLU A 215 -6.01 9.55 8.04
CA GLU A 215 -5.98 10.08 6.68
C GLU A 215 -5.27 11.44 6.67
N GLY A 216 -4.39 11.65 5.70
CA GLY A 216 -3.72 12.93 5.45
C GLY A 216 -2.33 12.76 4.85
N ALA A 217 -2.06 13.49 3.76
CA ALA A 217 -0.77 13.54 3.07
C ALA A 217 0.09 14.74 3.50
N THR A 218 -0.42 15.64 4.33
CA THR A 218 0.31 16.81 4.86
C THR A 218 0.22 16.87 6.38
N ARG A 219 1.18 17.57 7.01
CA ARG A 219 1.19 17.78 8.48
C ARG A 219 -0.05 18.48 8.97
N GLU A 220 -0.57 19.44 8.21
CA GLU A 220 -1.77 20.20 8.51
C GLU A 220 -2.97 19.25 8.57
N ARG A 221 -3.13 18.41 7.56
CA ARG A 221 -4.23 17.43 7.51
C ARG A 221 -4.11 16.38 8.62
N LEU A 222 -2.92 15.88 8.88
CA LEU A 222 -2.68 14.95 9.98
C LEU A 222 -2.95 15.57 11.35
N ALA A 223 -2.70 16.86 11.53
CA ALA A 223 -2.99 17.56 12.79
C ALA A 223 -4.50 17.57 13.10
N GLU A 224 -5.37 17.51 12.09
CA GLU A 224 -6.82 17.47 12.28
C GLU A 224 -7.33 16.09 12.69
N THR A 225 -6.69 15.00 12.21
CA THR A 225 -7.25 13.63 12.32
C THR A 225 -6.53 12.76 13.36
N ARG A 226 -5.20 12.92 13.54
CA ARG A 226 -4.36 11.96 14.28
C ARG A 226 -4.74 11.75 15.73
N THR A 227 -5.18 12.81 16.45
CA THR A 227 -5.51 12.68 17.88
C THR A 227 -6.75 11.84 18.06
N GLU A 228 -7.81 12.11 17.30
CA GLU A 228 -9.04 11.32 17.33
C GLU A 228 -8.75 9.86 16.95
N VAL A 229 -7.99 9.63 15.87
CA VAL A 229 -7.66 8.26 15.43
C VAL A 229 -6.84 7.49 16.47
N ALA A 230 -5.91 8.16 17.18
CA ALA A 230 -5.16 7.53 18.25
C ALA A 230 -6.05 7.16 19.45
N GLU A 231 -6.99 8.02 19.83
CA GLU A 231 -7.98 7.75 20.88
C GLU A 231 -8.89 6.58 20.49
N LEU A 232 -9.36 6.54 19.25
CA LEU A 232 -10.19 5.45 18.71
C LEU A 232 -9.44 4.11 18.72
N ALA A 233 -8.16 4.10 18.32
CA ALA A 233 -7.33 2.90 18.38
C ALA A 233 -7.20 2.39 19.83
N ALA A 234 -6.92 3.28 20.79
CA ALA A 234 -6.83 2.93 22.20
C ALA A 234 -8.17 2.41 22.78
N GLU A 235 -9.30 3.02 22.42
CA GLU A 235 -10.64 2.60 22.84
C GLU A 235 -10.98 1.17 22.38
N ARG A 236 -10.47 0.73 21.22
CA ARG A 236 -10.75 -0.57 20.61
C ARG A 236 -9.68 -1.63 20.89
N GLY A 237 -8.58 -1.27 21.54
CA GLY A 237 -7.44 -2.18 21.70
C GLY A 237 -6.65 -2.41 20.40
N TYR A 238 -6.89 -1.59 19.38
CA TYR A 238 -6.13 -1.60 18.12
C TYR A 238 -4.83 -0.82 18.30
N ARG A 239 -3.92 -0.97 17.33
CA ARG A 239 -2.73 -0.13 17.26
C ARG A 239 -3.03 1.15 16.50
N TYR A 240 -2.44 2.24 16.95
CA TYR A 240 -2.28 3.44 16.14
C TYR A 240 -0.99 3.32 15.32
N THR A 241 -1.03 3.71 14.04
CA THR A 241 0.19 3.89 13.26
C THR A 241 0.32 5.33 12.79
N PRO A 242 1.50 5.97 12.99
CA PRO A 242 1.76 7.31 12.48
C PRO A 242 1.95 7.26 10.95
N ARG A 243 2.05 8.44 10.35
CA ARG A 243 2.64 8.66 9.05
C ARG A 243 3.95 9.44 9.26
N LEU A 244 4.97 8.69 9.74
CA LEU A 244 6.25 9.27 10.18
C LEU A 244 6.95 10.07 9.08
N HIS A 245 6.88 9.60 7.83
CA HIS A 245 7.45 10.30 6.69
C HIS A 245 6.77 11.68 6.46
N VAL A 246 5.46 11.79 6.68
CA VAL A 246 4.75 13.07 6.62
C VAL A 246 5.15 13.96 7.79
N ASP A 247 5.25 13.41 9.01
CA ASP A 247 5.67 14.15 10.19
C ASP A 247 7.09 14.73 10.04
N LEU A 248 8.02 13.97 9.43
CA LEU A 248 9.42 14.36 9.26
C LEU A 248 9.62 15.27 8.05
N TRP A 249 9.03 14.94 6.90
CA TRP A 249 9.38 15.55 5.61
C TRP A 249 8.20 16.17 4.87
N ASN A 250 6.99 16.08 5.44
CA ASN A 250 5.75 16.49 4.79
C ASN A 250 5.54 15.71 3.48
N ASP A 251 5.25 16.39 2.39
CA ASP A 251 5.02 15.82 1.05
C ASP A 251 6.29 15.78 0.16
N ALA A 252 7.49 15.75 0.79
CA ALA A 252 8.73 15.75 0.03
C ALA A 252 8.90 14.47 -0.79
N PRO A 253 9.19 14.57 -2.11
CA PRO A 253 9.42 13.39 -2.96
C PRO A 253 10.57 12.52 -2.47
N GLY A 254 10.48 11.19 -2.64
CA GLY A 254 11.53 10.24 -2.28
C GLY A 254 11.79 10.13 -0.77
N ARG A 255 10.77 10.37 0.05
CA ARG A 255 10.88 10.34 1.52
C ARG A 255 9.76 9.54 2.16
#